data_4c166097ae06f4b5de5eafd2a60bc604
#
_entry.id   4c166097ae06f4b5de5eafd2a60bc604
#
_cell.length_a   1.000
_cell.length_b   1.000
_cell.length_c   1.000
_cell.angle_alpha   90.00
_cell.angle_beta   90.00
_cell.angle_gamma   90.00
#
_symmetry.space_group_name_H-M   'P 1'
#
loop_
_entity.id
_entity.type
_entity.pdbx_description
1 polymer ?
#
loop_
_entity_poly.entity_id
_entity_poly.type
_entity_poly.pdbx_seq_one_letter_code
_entity_poly.pdbx_strand_id
1 'polypeptide(L)'
;MNDQQYKELSIREFTKAASIYDSGHAGIYEKCKDDYPPILEELEKMEFNHLLDVGCGTGPMIELLSKKYPEKHYTGLDLTPKMIEVANAKNLPNTQFIVGDSENLPFDDETFDAVICANSFHHYPNPQKFFDGVYRVLKPNGRLILRDYTTNPVML
;
A
#
# COMPACT_ATOMS: atom_id res chain seq x y z
N MET A 1 9.00 -8.08 -22.42
CA MET A 1 7.79 -7.43 -21.89
C MET A 1 8.18 -6.03 -21.43
N ASN A 2 7.47 -5.01 -21.88
CA ASN A 2 7.73 -3.63 -21.43
C ASN A 2 6.97 -3.34 -20.12
N ASP A 3 7.28 -2.21 -19.50
CA ASP A 3 6.70 -1.82 -18.22
C ASP A 3 5.17 -1.76 -18.26
N GLN A 4 4.60 -1.24 -19.34
CA GLN A 4 3.15 -1.13 -19.51
C GLN A 4 2.50 -2.51 -19.59
N GLN A 5 3.07 -3.42 -20.36
CA GLN A 5 2.55 -4.78 -20.47
C GLN A 5 2.63 -5.52 -19.14
N TYR A 6 3.69 -5.29 -18.37
CA TYR A 6 3.84 -5.87 -17.04
C TYR A 6 2.75 -5.37 -16.10
N LYS A 7 2.48 -4.06 -16.12
CA LYS A 7 1.42 -3.46 -15.29
C LYS A 7 0.03 -4.00 -15.68
N GLU A 8 -0.22 -4.13 -16.98
CA GLU A 8 -1.49 -4.69 -17.47
C GLU A 8 -1.69 -6.14 -17.02
N LEU A 9 -0.62 -6.94 -17.05
CA LEU A 9 -0.66 -8.31 -16.53
C LEU A 9 -0.95 -8.33 -15.03
N SER A 10 -0.31 -7.46 -14.26
CA SER A 10 -0.55 -7.33 -12.82
C SER A 10 -2.00 -6.97 -12.53
N ILE A 11 -2.56 -5.99 -13.25
CA ILE A 11 -3.97 -5.62 -13.10
C ILE A 11 -4.87 -6.82 -13.35
N ARG A 12 -4.61 -7.57 -14.41
CA ARG A 12 -5.42 -8.75 -14.77
C ARG A 12 -5.40 -9.79 -13.65
N GLU A 13 -4.23 -10.12 -13.15
CA GLU A 13 -4.08 -11.15 -12.11
C GLU A 13 -4.69 -10.71 -10.79
N PHE A 14 -4.47 -9.48 -10.39
CA PHE A 14 -5.04 -8.95 -9.14
C PHE A 14 -6.54 -8.72 -9.24
N THR A 15 -7.07 -8.43 -10.43
CA THR A 15 -8.52 -8.36 -10.64
C THR A 15 -9.18 -9.70 -10.35
N LYS A 16 -8.57 -10.80 -10.79
CA LYS A 16 -9.08 -12.15 -10.48
C LYS A 16 -9.03 -12.44 -8.98
N ALA A 17 -8.00 -11.97 -8.30
CA ALA A 17 -7.81 -12.23 -6.88
C ALA A 17 -8.66 -11.35 -5.97
N ALA A 18 -9.07 -10.17 -6.42
CA ALA A 18 -9.69 -9.14 -5.58
C ALA A 18 -10.94 -9.63 -4.85
N SER A 19 -11.81 -10.39 -5.51
CA SER A 19 -13.03 -10.91 -4.88
C SER A 19 -12.73 -11.98 -3.84
N ILE A 20 -11.57 -12.62 -3.90
CA ILE A 20 -11.16 -13.69 -2.98
C ILE A 20 -10.37 -13.13 -1.81
N TYR A 21 -9.69 -12.00 -2.00
CA TYR A 21 -8.74 -11.42 -1.03
C TYR A 21 -9.37 -11.17 0.34
N ASP A 22 -10.61 -10.69 0.38
CA ASP A 22 -11.33 -10.41 1.63
C ASP A 22 -12.49 -11.35 1.90
N SER A 23 -12.75 -12.32 1.02
CA SER A 23 -13.88 -13.25 1.14
C SER A 23 -13.60 -14.43 2.08
N GLY A 24 -12.35 -14.60 2.47
CA GLY A 24 -11.96 -15.72 3.33
C GLY A 24 -12.45 -15.55 4.75
N HIS A 25 -12.59 -16.67 5.45
CA HIS A 25 -12.90 -16.70 6.88
C HIS A 25 -11.74 -16.24 7.73
N ALA A 26 -10.56 -16.09 7.16
CA ALA A 26 -9.44 -15.47 7.81
C ALA A 26 -9.77 -13.98 8.03
N GLY A 27 -9.68 -13.50 9.25
CA GLY A 27 -9.87 -12.09 9.55
C GLY A 27 -8.82 -11.23 8.85
N ILE A 28 -9.03 -9.93 8.84
CA ILE A 28 -8.13 -8.96 8.22
C ILE A 28 -6.70 -9.12 8.74
N TYR A 29 -6.56 -9.39 10.02
CA TYR A 29 -5.25 -9.61 10.65
C TYR A 29 -4.51 -10.78 10.00
N GLU A 30 -5.21 -11.86 9.64
CA GLU A 30 -4.57 -13.03 9.00
C GLU A 30 -3.96 -12.68 7.65
N LYS A 31 -4.52 -11.71 6.91
CA LYS A 31 -4.01 -11.30 5.60
C LYS A 31 -2.74 -10.49 5.68
N CYS A 32 -2.52 -9.78 6.77
CA CYS A 32 -1.35 -8.93 6.96
C CYS A 32 -0.61 -9.19 8.27
N LYS A 33 -0.82 -10.37 8.88
CA LYS A 33 -0.26 -10.70 10.20
C LYS A 33 1.26 -10.64 10.26
N ASP A 34 1.92 -10.93 9.15
CA ASP A 34 3.38 -10.91 9.09
C ASP A 34 3.93 -9.50 8.89
N ASP A 35 3.16 -8.62 8.27
CA ASP A 35 3.58 -7.26 7.92
C ASP A 35 3.13 -6.22 8.92
N TYR A 36 1.95 -6.39 9.51
CA TYR A 36 1.36 -5.40 10.39
C TYR A 36 2.21 -5.12 11.64
N PRO A 37 2.67 -6.14 12.41
CA PRO A 37 3.44 -5.87 13.62
C PRO A 37 4.73 -5.07 13.37
N PRO A 38 5.60 -5.43 12.41
CA PRO A 38 6.81 -4.64 12.18
C PRO A 38 6.52 -3.24 11.63
N ILE A 39 5.49 -3.07 10.83
CA ILE A 39 5.09 -1.73 10.33
C ILE A 39 4.59 -0.88 11.49
N LEU A 40 3.73 -1.44 12.34
CA LEU A 40 3.21 -0.74 13.53
C LEU A 40 4.35 -0.32 14.45
N GLU A 41 5.32 -1.20 14.68
CA GLU A 41 6.49 -0.89 15.51
C GLU A 41 7.22 0.35 14.99
N GLU A 42 7.43 0.44 13.68
CA GLU A 42 8.07 1.61 13.08
C GLU A 42 7.21 2.87 13.17
N LEU A 43 5.89 2.75 12.97
CA LEU A 43 4.97 3.88 13.10
C LEU A 43 4.91 4.42 14.53
N GLU A 44 5.04 3.56 15.53
CA GLU A 44 5.05 3.97 16.94
C GLU A 44 6.26 4.83 17.32
N LYS A 45 7.32 4.82 16.50
CA LYS A 45 8.53 5.63 16.70
C LYS A 45 8.41 7.04 16.14
N MET A 46 7.30 7.39 15.53
CA MET A 46 7.12 8.68 14.84
C MET A 46 5.74 9.26 15.08
N GLU A 47 5.63 10.57 14.90
CA GLU A 47 4.35 11.25 14.81
C GLU A 47 3.87 11.23 13.36
N PHE A 48 2.61 10.86 13.12
CA PHE A 48 2.01 10.97 11.80
C PHE A 48 0.54 11.36 11.91
N ASN A 49 0.05 12.13 10.94
CA ASN A 49 -1.36 12.48 10.81
C ASN A 49 -1.95 11.99 9.50
N HIS A 50 -1.14 11.87 8.46
CA HIS A 50 -1.60 11.41 7.15
C HIS A 50 -0.64 10.34 6.60
N LEU A 51 -1.16 9.15 6.40
CA LEU A 51 -0.40 7.98 5.94
C LEU A 51 -0.88 7.55 4.56
N LEU A 52 0.07 7.25 3.67
CA LEU A 52 -0.20 6.65 2.35
C LEU A 52 0.24 5.19 2.37
N ASP A 53 -0.64 4.29 1.93
CA ASP A 53 -0.32 2.88 1.68
C ASP A 53 -0.27 2.64 0.17
N VAL A 54 0.93 2.40 -0.36
CA VAL A 54 1.13 2.15 -1.79
C VAL A 54 1.08 0.65 -2.06
N GLY A 55 0.22 0.24 -2.99
CA GLY A 55 -0.09 -1.17 -3.20
C GLY A 55 -1.02 -1.70 -2.11
N CYS A 56 -2.03 -0.91 -1.77
CA CYS A 56 -2.90 -1.18 -0.62
C CYS A 56 -3.83 -2.39 -0.79
N GLY A 57 -3.99 -2.90 -2.01
CA GLY A 57 -4.93 -3.98 -2.26
C GLY A 57 -6.34 -3.62 -1.83
N THR A 58 -6.99 -4.52 -1.12
CA THR A 58 -8.35 -4.32 -0.59
C THR A 58 -8.37 -3.49 0.70
N GLY A 59 -7.23 -2.99 1.15
CA GLY A 59 -7.12 -2.09 2.30
C GLY A 59 -7.00 -2.73 3.68
N PRO A 60 -6.50 -3.99 3.83
CA PRO A 60 -6.46 -4.63 5.14
C PRO A 60 -5.54 -3.93 6.14
N MET A 61 -4.41 -3.40 5.67
CA MET A 61 -3.46 -2.69 6.53
C MET A 61 -4.08 -1.39 7.07
N ILE A 62 -4.67 -0.59 6.18
CA ILE A 62 -5.35 0.64 6.58
C ILE A 62 -6.52 0.34 7.51
N GLU A 63 -7.26 -0.74 7.27
CA GLU A 63 -8.36 -1.12 8.15
C GLU A 63 -7.88 -1.38 9.58
N LEU A 64 -6.78 -2.12 9.76
CA LEU A 64 -6.19 -2.33 11.08
C LEU A 64 -5.67 -1.04 11.69
N LEU A 65 -4.95 -0.24 10.93
CA LEU A 65 -4.40 1.02 11.41
C LEU A 65 -5.50 2.01 11.81
N SER A 66 -6.57 2.10 11.03
CA SER A 66 -7.69 2.99 11.31
C SER A 66 -8.45 2.59 12.57
N LYS A 67 -8.48 1.31 12.91
CA LYS A 67 -9.05 0.84 14.19
C LYS A 67 -8.18 1.23 15.37
N LYS A 68 -6.86 1.21 15.19
CA LYS A 68 -5.93 1.57 16.25
C LYS A 68 -5.81 3.09 16.42
N TYR A 69 -5.81 3.83 15.32
CA TYR A 69 -5.66 5.28 15.29
C TYR A 69 -6.79 5.92 14.47
N PRO A 70 -8.02 5.95 15.01
CA PRO A 70 -9.19 6.41 14.25
C PRO A 70 -9.17 7.90 13.92
N GLU A 71 -8.36 8.69 14.62
CA GLU A 71 -8.23 10.13 14.41
C GLU A 71 -7.27 10.51 13.27
N LYS A 72 -6.49 9.54 12.76
CA LYS A 72 -5.55 9.80 11.67
C LYS A 72 -6.26 9.75 10.32
N HIS A 73 -5.58 10.26 9.29
CA HIS A 73 -6.05 10.23 7.91
C HIS A 73 -5.24 9.23 7.11
N TYR A 74 -5.92 8.48 6.23
CA TYR A 74 -5.31 7.42 5.45
C TYR A 74 -5.66 7.56 3.98
N THR A 75 -4.69 7.31 3.12
CA THR A 75 -4.88 7.20 1.68
C THR A 75 -4.28 5.88 1.23
N GLY A 76 -5.05 5.09 0.50
CA GLY A 76 -4.56 3.86 -0.13
C GLY A 76 -4.53 4.03 -1.64
N LEU A 77 -3.48 3.52 -2.28
CA LEU A 77 -3.34 3.55 -3.72
C LEU A 77 -3.03 2.14 -4.23
N ASP A 78 -3.73 1.74 -5.27
CA ASP A 78 -3.48 0.47 -5.94
C ASP A 78 -3.72 0.61 -7.43
N LEU A 79 -2.97 -0.14 -8.22
CA LEU A 79 -3.06 -0.12 -9.68
C LEU A 79 -4.33 -0.81 -10.18
N THR A 80 -4.92 -1.71 -9.38
CA THR A 80 -6.04 -2.57 -9.76
C THR A 80 -7.38 -1.96 -9.35
N PRO A 81 -8.22 -1.52 -10.31
CA PRO A 81 -9.52 -0.91 -9.98
C PRO A 81 -10.40 -1.80 -9.11
N LYS A 82 -10.40 -3.11 -9.31
CA LYS A 82 -11.22 -4.04 -8.53
C LYS A 82 -10.80 -4.09 -7.06
N MET A 83 -9.50 -4.00 -6.78
CA MET A 83 -9.01 -3.91 -5.41
C MET A 83 -9.54 -2.67 -4.72
N ILE A 84 -9.51 -1.53 -5.42
CA ILE A 84 -9.98 -0.26 -4.87
C ILE A 84 -11.52 -0.29 -4.68
N GLU A 85 -12.26 -0.93 -5.57
CA GLU A 85 -13.70 -1.12 -5.40
C GLU A 85 -14.00 -1.86 -4.09
N VAL A 86 -13.30 -2.97 -3.84
CA VAL A 86 -13.48 -3.75 -2.60
C VAL A 86 -13.08 -2.92 -1.38
N ALA A 87 -11.95 -2.21 -1.46
CA ALA A 87 -11.49 -1.35 -0.37
C ALA A 87 -12.51 -0.25 -0.04
N ASN A 88 -13.04 0.43 -1.06
CA ASN A 88 -14.02 1.49 -0.86
C ASN A 88 -15.32 0.99 -0.23
N ALA A 89 -15.71 -0.26 -0.52
CA ALA A 89 -16.91 -0.86 0.06
C ALA A 89 -16.84 -1.02 1.58
N LYS A 90 -15.66 -0.94 2.16
CA LYS A 90 -15.47 -1.02 3.62
C LYS A 90 -15.89 0.24 4.37
N ASN A 91 -16.00 1.37 3.67
CA ASN A 91 -16.40 2.66 4.24
C ASN A 91 -15.60 3.05 5.49
N LEU A 92 -14.28 2.93 5.42
CA LEU A 92 -13.40 3.24 6.55
C LEU A 92 -13.39 4.76 6.82
N PRO A 93 -13.42 5.19 8.10
CA PRO A 93 -13.43 6.60 8.44
C PRO A 93 -12.09 7.28 8.09
N ASN A 94 -12.17 8.55 7.68
CA ASN A 94 -11.00 9.38 7.35
C ASN A 94 -10.04 8.73 6.34
N THR A 95 -10.61 7.95 5.41
CA THR A 95 -9.84 7.13 4.48
C THR A 95 -10.29 7.37 3.05
N GLN A 96 -9.32 7.47 2.14
CA GLN A 96 -9.54 7.59 0.71
C GLN A 96 -8.75 6.48 -0.01
N PHE A 97 -9.41 5.76 -0.92
CA PHE A 97 -8.75 4.78 -1.76
C PHE A 97 -8.80 5.24 -3.22
N ILE A 98 -7.65 5.18 -3.90
CA ILE A 98 -7.48 5.73 -5.24
C ILE A 98 -6.81 4.69 -6.14
N VAL A 99 -7.33 4.53 -7.37
CA VAL A 99 -6.64 3.78 -8.42
C VAL A 99 -5.50 4.64 -8.94
N GLY A 100 -4.29 4.10 -8.94
CA GLY A 100 -3.13 4.84 -9.42
C GLY A 100 -1.89 3.98 -9.54
N ASP A 101 -0.88 4.56 -10.17
CA ASP A 101 0.40 3.91 -10.44
C ASP A 101 1.42 4.31 -9.38
N SER A 102 2.02 3.31 -8.72
CA SER A 102 3.07 3.52 -7.73
C SER A 102 4.28 4.30 -8.27
N GLU A 103 4.48 4.28 -9.58
CA GLU A 103 5.60 4.97 -10.23
C GLU A 103 5.23 6.35 -10.74
N ASN A 104 4.00 6.79 -10.51
CA ASN A 104 3.49 8.12 -10.87
C ASN A 104 2.43 8.55 -9.86
N LEU A 105 2.86 8.82 -8.63
CA LEU A 105 1.95 9.11 -7.52
C LEU A 105 1.16 10.39 -7.78
N PRO A 106 -0.20 10.32 -7.79
CA PRO A 106 -1.06 11.45 -8.14
C PRO A 106 -1.36 12.35 -6.94
N PHE A 107 -0.33 12.74 -6.22
CA PHE A 107 -0.46 13.57 -5.02
C PHE A 107 0.47 14.77 -5.11
N ASP A 108 0.11 15.84 -4.41
CA ASP A 108 0.96 17.01 -4.29
C ASP A 108 2.23 16.70 -3.50
N ASP A 109 3.22 17.57 -3.64
CA ASP A 109 4.46 17.50 -2.87
C ASP A 109 4.15 17.61 -1.39
N GLU A 110 4.96 16.94 -0.56
CA GLU A 110 4.92 17.10 0.89
C GLU A 110 3.50 16.95 1.49
N THR A 111 2.81 15.87 1.09
CA THR A 111 1.43 15.61 1.54
C THR A 111 1.38 14.64 2.73
N PHE A 112 2.30 13.68 2.80
CA PHE A 112 2.21 12.57 3.76
C PHE A 112 3.33 12.62 4.79
N ASP A 113 3.00 12.25 6.03
CA ASP A 113 3.97 12.06 7.10
C ASP A 113 4.65 10.69 7.01
N ALA A 114 3.90 9.69 6.57
CA ALA A 114 4.38 8.33 6.44
C ALA A 114 3.87 7.72 5.13
N VAL A 115 4.73 6.97 4.47
CA VAL A 115 4.36 6.12 3.34
C VAL A 115 4.75 4.70 3.71
N ILE A 116 3.81 3.77 3.57
CA ILE A 116 4.07 2.35 3.75
C ILE A 116 3.90 1.62 2.42
N CYS A 117 4.66 0.55 2.24
CA CYS A 117 4.54 -0.33 1.08
C CYS A 117 4.89 -1.74 1.53
N ALA A 118 3.89 -2.61 1.57
CA ALA A 118 4.03 -3.97 2.07
C ALA A 118 3.71 -4.99 0.99
N ASN A 119 4.68 -5.85 0.66
CA ASN A 119 4.54 -6.96 -0.29
C ASN A 119 4.04 -6.55 -1.68
N SER A 120 4.38 -5.35 -2.12
CA SER A 120 3.98 -4.80 -3.41
C SER A 120 5.17 -4.35 -4.27
N PHE A 121 6.22 -3.89 -3.63
CA PHE A 121 7.39 -3.30 -4.28
C PHE A 121 8.01 -4.21 -5.35
N HIS A 122 8.02 -5.53 -5.13
CA HIS A 122 8.59 -6.49 -6.08
C HIS A 122 7.83 -6.55 -7.42
N HIS A 123 6.63 -5.94 -7.50
CA HIS A 123 5.87 -5.84 -8.73
C HIS A 123 6.18 -4.58 -9.55
N TYR A 124 7.06 -3.70 -9.06
CA TYR A 124 7.31 -2.42 -9.72
C TYR A 124 8.43 -2.55 -10.74
N PRO A 125 8.15 -2.36 -12.05
CA PRO A 125 9.17 -2.53 -13.09
C PRO A 125 10.25 -1.46 -13.07
N ASN A 126 9.96 -0.27 -12.54
CA ASN A 126 10.94 0.81 -12.40
C ASN A 126 10.94 1.35 -10.97
N PRO A 127 11.64 0.67 -10.05
CA PRO A 127 11.61 1.04 -8.63
C PRO A 127 12.16 2.43 -8.34
N GLN A 128 13.06 2.96 -9.17
CA GLN A 128 13.59 4.30 -8.95
C GLN A 128 12.48 5.36 -9.07
N LYS A 129 11.54 5.18 -10.00
CA LYS A 129 10.39 6.10 -10.12
C LYS A 129 9.53 6.07 -8.86
N PHE A 130 9.35 4.90 -8.26
CA PHE A 130 8.64 4.78 -7.00
C PHE A 130 9.34 5.57 -5.89
N PHE A 131 10.64 5.38 -5.72
CA PHE A 131 11.39 6.10 -4.70
C PHE A 131 11.40 7.61 -4.92
N ASP A 132 11.52 8.05 -6.17
CA ASP A 132 11.49 9.48 -6.50
C ASP A 132 10.12 10.09 -6.14
N GLY A 133 9.04 9.39 -6.45
CA GLY A 133 7.68 9.82 -6.11
C GLY A 133 7.45 9.86 -4.60
N VAL A 134 7.91 8.86 -3.88
CA VAL A 134 7.80 8.81 -2.42
C VAL A 134 8.55 9.98 -1.79
N TYR A 135 9.77 10.24 -2.23
CA TYR A 135 10.55 11.37 -1.73
C TYR A 135 9.80 12.69 -1.93
N ARG A 136 9.16 12.85 -3.08
CA ARG A 136 8.42 14.07 -3.43
C ARG A 136 7.17 14.25 -2.55
N VAL A 137 6.40 13.20 -2.31
CA VAL A 137 5.12 13.30 -1.58
C VAL A 137 5.27 13.26 -0.06
N LEU A 138 6.43 12.87 0.45
CA LEU A 138 6.71 12.91 1.87
C LEU A 138 7.01 14.32 2.34
N LYS A 139 6.46 14.68 3.49
CA LYS A 139 6.82 15.92 4.21
C LYS A 139 8.24 15.81 4.72
N PRO A 140 8.90 16.96 5.03
CA PRO A 140 10.18 16.92 5.75
C PRO A 140 10.06 16.08 7.02
N ASN A 141 11.06 15.23 7.25
CA ASN A 141 11.10 14.25 8.35
C ASN A 141 10.08 13.11 8.21
N GLY A 142 9.36 13.05 7.11
CA GLY A 142 8.49 11.92 6.79
C GLY A 142 9.30 10.65 6.54
N ARG A 143 8.66 9.50 6.68
CA ARG A 143 9.35 8.21 6.58
C ARG A 143 8.64 7.27 5.61
N LEU A 144 9.44 6.55 4.83
CA LEU A 144 9.00 5.38 4.08
C LEU A 144 9.28 4.12 4.89
N ILE A 145 8.27 3.30 5.07
CA ILE A 145 8.40 1.97 5.67
C ILE A 145 8.10 0.96 4.58
N LEU A 146 9.16 0.32 4.08
CA LEU A 146 9.08 -0.67 3.01
C LEU A 146 9.32 -2.05 3.59
N ARG A 147 8.37 -2.97 3.36
CA ARG A 147 8.51 -4.36 3.75
C ARG A 147 8.18 -5.25 2.56
N ASP A 148 9.11 -6.11 2.16
CA ASP A 148 8.91 -6.99 1.03
C ASP A 148 9.67 -8.30 1.21
N TYR A 149 9.36 -9.27 0.37
CA TYR A 149 10.10 -10.53 0.34
C TYR A 149 11.49 -10.32 -0.22
N THR A 150 12.44 -11.05 0.34
CA THR A 150 13.75 -11.20 -0.29
C THR A 150 13.72 -12.46 -1.15
N THR A 151 14.32 -12.41 -2.32
CA THR A 151 14.53 -13.61 -3.12
C THR A 151 15.47 -14.55 -2.36
N ASN A 152 15.24 -15.85 -2.51
CA ASN A 152 16.13 -16.83 -1.88
C ASN A 152 17.56 -16.64 -2.39
N PRO A 153 18.53 -16.40 -1.51
CA PRO A 153 19.92 -16.18 -1.92
C PRO A 153 20.50 -17.34 -2.73
N VAL A 154 19.97 -18.53 -2.57
CA VAL A 154 20.39 -19.71 -3.33
C VAL A 154 20.07 -19.59 -4.81
N MET A 155 19.13 -18.72 -5.16
CA MET A 155 18.73 -18.47 -6.54
C MET A 155 19.58 -17.39 -7.20
N LEU A 156 20.49 -16.80 -6.47
CA LEU A 156 21.44 -15.83 -6.97
C LEU A 156 22.77 -16.50 -7.30
#